data_54afbc8220b5c16ffe0dd907404b9bb9
#
_entry.id   54afbc8220b5c16ffe0dd907404b9bb9
#
_cell.length_a   1.000
_cell.length_b   1.000
_cell.length_c   1.000
_cell.angle_alpha   90.00
_cell.angle_beta   90.00
_cell.angle_gamma   90.00
#
_symmetry.space_group_name_H-M   'P 1'
#
loop_
_entity.id
_entity.type
_entity.pdbx_description
1 polymer ?
#
loop_
_entity_poly.entity_id
_entity_poly.type
_entity_poly.pdbx_seq_one_letter_code
_entity_poly.pdbx_strand_id
1 'polypeptide(L)'
;GKGSVPGWQQLRAALGVPLQTEESAPQTADGSTVVYVLDVGQGDAVLLCQDGAYCLIDTGPVEAEDALLYDLDVLGVPSLEYLVLTHPHADHTGNARAVLRTLPVKTLLLPLWQPTADETADWPRHLAELAADSGAKILTAEAGEEFPLGSGKLQILQGGSEDADSVNDASLCTLFTAGDFRFLDTGDAEADVEQRLVDTYGPTLHATLFKAGHHGSYTSNSLTFMQAVRPEAVAVSCGLHNDYGH
;
A
#
# COMPACT_ATOMS: atom_id res chain seq x y z
N GLY A 1 14.44 -8.24 31.18
CA GLY A 1 14.93 -7.23 30.27
C GLY A 1 14.42 -7.56 28.87
N LYS A 2 13.52 -6.73 28.32
CA LYS A 2 13.16 -6.81 26.90
C LYS A 2 14.38 -6.28 26.13
N GLY A 3 15.17 -7.17 25.51
CA GLY A 3 16.21 -6.79 24.59
C GLY A 3 15.53 -6.16 23.37
N SER A 4 15.85 -4.90 23.05
CA SER A 4 15.50 -4.31 21.78
C SER A 4 16.20 -5.10 20.68
N VAL A 5 15.45 -5.50 19.65
CA VAL A 5 16.04 -6.05 18.43
C VAL A 5 16.89 -4.94 17.82
N PRO A 6 18.18 -5.18 17.52
CA PRO A 6 19.01 -4.14 16.91
C PRO A 6 18.46 -3.81 15.51
N GLY A 7 18.36 -2.51 15.20
CA GLY A 7 17.99 -2.08 13.84
C GLY A 7 19.09 -2.47 12.83
N TRP A 8 18.73 -2.48 11.54
CA TRP A 8 19.64 -2.86 10.44
C TRP A 8 20.96 -2.11 10.44
N GLN A 9 20.97 -0.83 10.79
CA GLN A 9 22.21 -0.03 10.92
C GLN A 9 23.15 -0.58 11.99
N GLN A 10 22.58 -1.03 13.13
CA GLN A 10 23.35 -1.63 14.23
C GLN A 10 23.89 -3.01 13.85
N LEU A 11 23.09 -3.81 13.14
CA LEU A 11 23.50 -5.11 12.61
C LEU A 11 24.62 -4.97 11.57
N ARG A 12 24.51 -4.03 10.63
CA ARG A 12 25.53 -3.75 9.64
C ARG A 12 26.85 -3.31 10.28
N ALA A 13 26.79 -2.38 11.25
CA ALA A 13 27.95 -1.95 11.99
C ALA A 13 28.62 -3.12 12.73
N ALA A 14 27.83 -4.01 13.33
CA ALA A 14 28.33 -5.19 14.03
C ALA A 14 28.96 -6.24 13.10
N LEU A 15 28.46 -6.35 11.86
CA LEU A 15 28.97 -7.29 10.85
C LEU A 15 30.10 -6.72 10.00
N GLY A 16 30.51 -5.45 10.21
CA GLY A 16 31.55 -4.78 9.43
C GLY A 16 31.18 -4.61 7.95
N VAL A 17 29.89 -4.63 7.63
CA VAL A 17 29.39 -4.36 6.27
C VAL A 17 29.53 -2.85 6.04
N PRO A 18 30.33 -2.38 5.05
CA PRO A 18 30.45 -0.97 4.76
C PRO A 18 29.05 -0.42 4.50
N LEU A 19 28.71 0.69 5.16
CA LEU A 19 27.61 1.51 4.70
C LEU A 19 27.93 1.85 3.24
N GLN A 20 27.13 1.38 2.30
CA GLN A 20 27.17 1.94 0.96
C GLN A 20 27.00 3.44 1.20
N THR A 21 27.91 4.25 0.65
CA THR A 21 27.81 5.71 0.71
C THR A 21 26.39 6.06 0.33
N GLU A 22 25.65 6.49 1.34
CA GLU A 22 24.26 6.85 1.21
C GLU A 22 24.13 7.79 0.01
N GLU A 23 23.59 7.35 -1.10
CA GLU A 23 22.65 8.21 -1.79
C GLU A 23 21.56 8.41 -0.75
N SER A 24 21.69 9.48 0.02
CA SER A 24 20.69 9.88 0.99
C SER A 24 19.37 9.87 0.24
N ALA A 25 18.40 9.10 0.76
CA ALA A 25 17.05 9.15 0.23
C ALA A 25 16.74 10.62 -0.04
N PRO A 26 16.25 10.98 -1.22
CA PRO A 26 16.04 12.38 -1.55
C PRO A 26 15.24 13.00 -0.41
N GLN A 27 15.87 13.92 0.34
CA GLN A 27 15.14 14.69 1.35
C GLN A 27 14.08 15.43 0.56
N THR A 28 12.83 15.00 0.72
CA THR A 28 11.70 15.65 0.06
C THR A 28 11.68 17.10 0.53
N ALA A 29 11.90 18.03 -0.41
CA ALA A 29 11.73 19.44 -0.11
C ALA A 29 10.29 19.70 0.33
N ASP A 30 10.05 20.70 1.19
CA ASP A 30 8.70 21.12 1.55
C ASP A 30 7.84 21.28 0.27
N GLY A 31 6.69 20.62 0.22
CA GLY A 31 5.77 20.60 -0.90
C GLY A 31 6.03 19.51 -1.96
N SER A 32 7.04 18.64 -1.78
CA SER A 32 7.29 17.54 -2.72
C SER A 32 6.47 16.29 -2.37
N THR A 33 5.90 15.68 -3.41
CA THR A 33 5.31 14.33 -3.35
C THR A 33 6.29 13.33 -3.95
N VAL A 34 6.51 12.22 -3.27
CA VAL A 34 7.26 11.09 -3.82
C VAL A 34 6.45 9.81 -3.62
N VAL A 35 6.41 9.00 -4.67
CA VAL A 35 5.80 7.66 -4.65
C VAL A 35 6.90 6.66 -4.96
N TYR A 36 7.12 5.73 -4.04
CA TYR A 36 8.02 4.60 -4.22
C TYR A 36 7.19 3.34 -4.42
N VAL A 37 7.34 2.69 -5.57
CA VAL A 37 6.85 1.32 -5.77
C VAL A 37 8.00 0.40 -5.40
N LEU A 38 7.87 -0.26 -4.25
CA LEU A 38 8.95 -1.04 -3.66
C LEU A 38 9.04 -2.41 -4.36
N ASP A 39 10.27 -2.89 -4.58
CA ASP A 39 10.48 -4.21 -5.18
C ASP A 39 10.28 -5.32 -4.13
N VAL A 40 9.07 -5.83 -4.08
CA VAL A 40 8.68 -6.94 -3.21
C VAL A 40 8.48 -8.26 -3.98
N GLY A 41 8.91 -8.30 -5.25
CA GLY A 41 8.68 -9.44 -6.14
C GLY A 41 7.25 -9.49 -6.65
N GLN A 42 6.59 -10.65 -6.57
CA GLN A 42 5.17 -10.76 -6.94
C GLN A 42 4.32 -10.31 -5.76
N GLY A 43 3.77 -9.11 -5.86
CA GLY A 43 2.97 -8.48 -4.82
C GLY A 43 3.06 -6.95 -4.87
N ASP A 44 2.46 -6.29 -3.89
CA ASP A 44 2.38 -4.84 -3.83
C ASP A 44 2.91 -4.26 -2.52
N ALA A 45 3.71 -3.22 -2.65
CA ALA A 45 4.06 -2.32 -1.55
C ALA A 45 4.37 -0.94 -2.14
N VAL A 46 3.55 0.06 -1.81
CA VAL A 46 3.72 1.43 -2.32
C VAL A 46 3.84 2.41 -1.16
N LEU A 47 4.97 3.12 -1.11
CA LEU A 47 5.21 4.15 -0.10
C LEU A 47 4.96 5.53 -0.68
N LEU A 48 3.97 6.24 -0.13
CA LEU A 48 3.71 7.65 -0.40
C LEU A 48 4.44 8.50 0.65
N CYS A 49 5.16 9.51 0.19
CA CYS A 49 5.76 10.53 1.04
C CYS A 49 5.28 11.91 0.61
N GLN A 50 4.69 12.65 1.54
CA GLN A 50 4.28 14.04 1.35
C GLN A 50 4.70 14.88 2.55
N ASP A 51 5.59 15.86 2.32
CA ASP A 51 6.09 16.76 3.39
C ASP A 51 6.66 16.01 4.61
N GLY A 52 7.29 14.85 4.40
CA GLY A 52 7.82 14.02 5.47
C GLY A 52 6.78 13.21 6.25
N ALA A 53 5.51 13.23 5.84
CA ALA A 53 4.49 12.28 6.29
C ALA A 53 4.44 11.07 5.35
N TYR A 54 4.31 9.87 5.90
CA TYR A 54 4.41 8.63 5.15
C TYR A 54 3.12 7.80 5.26
N CYS A 55 2.71 7.24 4.12
CA CYS A 55 1.65 6.25 4.01
C CYS A 55 2.18 5.05 3.23
N LEU A 56 2.10 3.86 3.81
CA LEU A 56 2.41 2.61 3.11
C LEU A 56 1.10 1.94 2.70
N ILE A 57 0.95 1.65 1.41
CA ILE A 57 -0.16 0.88 0.84
C ILE A 57 0.37 -0.50 0.51
N ASP A 58 -0.17 -1.51 1.16
CA ASP A 58 0.24 -2.91 1.14
C ASP A 58 1.70 -3.15 1.59
N THR A 59 2.07 -4.41 1.75
CA THR A 59 3.32 -4.80 2.41
C THR A 59 4.04 -5.97 1.71
N GLY A 60 3.56 -6.37 0.54
CA GLY A 60 4.13 -7.48 -0.22
C GLY A 60 3.98 -8.86 0.44
N PRO A 61 4.47 -9.91 -0.23
CA PRO A 61 4.47 -11.27 0.27
C PRO A 61 5.47 -11.46 1.42
N VAL A 62 5.24 -12.47 2.25
CA VAL A 62 6.07 -12.74 3.44
C VAL A 62 7.55 -12.96 3.10
N GLU A 63 7.86 -13.47 1.93
CA GLU A 63 9.22 -13.70 1.44
C GLU A 63 10.00 -12.40 1.21
N ALA A 64 9.31 -11.28 1.05
CA ALA A 64 9.90 -9.96 0.84
C ALA A 64 10.14 -9.17 2.14
N GLU A 65 9.95 -9.76 3.33
CA GLU A 65 10.06 -9.05 4.62
C GLU A 65 11.38 -8.28 4.74
N ASP A 66 12.50 -8.96 4.50
CA ASP A 66 13.82 -8.36 4.61
C ASP A 66 14.03 -7.19 3.62
N ALA A 67 13.55 -7.34 2.38
CA ALA A 67 13.65 -6.31 1.34
C ALA A 67 12.79 -5.09 1.71
N LEU A 68 11.54 -5.29 2.07
CA LEU A 68 10.63 -4.23 2.47
C LEU A 68 11.17 -3.43 3.66
N LEU A 69 11.57 -4.12 4.74
CA LEU A 69 12.08 -3.44 5.94
C LEU A 69 13.41 -2.73 5.68
N TYR A 70 14.25 -3.30 4.81
CA TYR A 70 15.48 -2.66 4.37
C TYR A 70 15.20 -1.36 3.59
N ASP A 71 14.28 -1.39 2.63
CA ASP A 71 13.92 -0.21 1.84
C ASP A 71 13.33 0.90 2.72
N LEU A 72 12.43 0.55 3.65
CA LEU A 72 11.87 1.53 4.60
C LEU A 72 12.96 2.17 5.50
N ASP A 73 13.96 1.38 5.93
CA ASP A 73 15.11 1.90 6.71
C ASP A 73 16.02 2.79 5.85
N VAL A 74 16.35 2.39 4.62
CA VAL A 74 17.19 3.16 3.69
C VAL A 74 16.50 4.47 3.28
N LEU A 75 15.19 4.44 3.06
CA LEU A 75 14.39 5.62 2.78
C LEU A 75 14.18 6.51 4.01
N GLY A 76 14.63 6.04 5.18
CA GLY A 76 14.60 6.82 6.42
C GLY A 76 13.19 7.05 6.95
N VAL A 77 12.27 6.10 6.76
CA VAL A 77 10.89 6.20 7.22
C VAL A 77 10.84 6.07 8.74
N PRO A 78 10.53 7.14 9.49
CA PRO A 78 10.55 7.09 10.95
C PRO A 78 9.27 6.51 11.55
N SER A 79 8.16 6.68 10.84
CA SER A 79 6.82 6.25 11.24
C SER A 79 5.85 6.36 10.07
N LEU A 80 4.73 5.68 10.16
CA LEU A 80 3.64 5.77 9.19
C LEU A 80 2.43 6.51 9.80
N GLU A 81 1.93 7.54 9.11
CA GLU A 81 0.61 8.12 9.43
C GLU A 81 -0.47 7.06 9.15
N TYR A 82 -0.32 6.36 8.01
CA TYR A 82 -1.24 5.31 7.59
C TYR A 82 -0.49 4.08 7.09
N LEU A 83 -0.92 2.92 7.53
CA LEU A 83 -0.73 1.64 6.86
C LEU A 83 -2.08 1.28 6.24
N VAL A 84 -2.15 1.20 4.93
CA VAL A 84 -3.36 0.81 4.19
C VAL A 84 -3.16 -0.62 3.72
N LEU A 85 -4.09 -1.50 4.03
CA LEU A 85 -4.10 -2.85 3.48
C LEU A 85 -5.32 -2.96 2.56
N THR A 86 -5.06 -3.13 1.26
CA THR A 86 -6.12 -3.06 0.25
C THR A 86 -7.08 -4.23 0.35
N HIS A 87 -6.56 -5.44 0.47
CA HIS A 87 -7.34 -6.67 0.62
C HIS A 87 -6.47 -7.79 1.24
N PRO A 88 -7.06 -8.90 1.72
CA PRO A 88 -6.35 -9.87 2.57
C PRO A 88 -5.45 -10.89 1.86
N HIS A 89 -5.14 -10.77 0.58
CA HIS A 89 -4.19 -11.68 -0.06
C HIS A 89 -2.77 -11.55 0.50
N ALA A 90 -2.05 -12.66 0.55
CA ALA A 90 -0.74 -12.75 1.20
C ALA A 90 0.33 -11.89 0.51
N ASP A 91 0.24 -11.68 -0.78
CA ASP A 91 1.14 -10.84 -1.58
C ASP A 91 0.88 -9.34 -1.42
N HIS A 92 -0.13 -8.96 -0.63
CA HIS A 92 -0.42 -7.59 -0.20
C HIS A 92 -0.20 -7.40 1.30
N THR A 93 -0.56 -8.38 2.12
CA THR A 93 -0.58 -8.23 3.58
C THR A 93 0.49 -9.03 4.31
N GLY A 94 1.33 -9.77 3.58
CA GLY A 94 2.29 -10.74 4.14
C GLY A 94 3.19 -10.17 5.22
N ASN A 95 3.62 -8.92 5.07
CA ASN A 95 4.54 -8.26 6.01
C ASN A 95 3.87 -7.20 6.90
N ALA A 96 2.54 -7.10 6.92
CA ALA A 96 1.84 -6.15 7.79
C ALA A 96 2.25 -6.28 9.26
N ARG A 97 2.45 -7.52 9.71
CA ARG A 97 2.93 -7.82 11.06
C ARG A 97 4.34 -7.29 11.32
N ALA A 98 5.24 -7.49 10.37
CA ALA A 98 6.62 -7.02 10.49
C ALA A 98 6.67 -5.49 10.55
N VAL A 99 5.92 -4.81 9.68
CA VAL A 99 5.79 -3.34 9.66
C VAL A 99 5.26 -2.83 11.00
N LEU A 100 4.12 -3.36 11.50
CA LEU A 100 3.52 -2.95 12.77
C LEU A 100 4.42 -3.18 13.99
N ARG A 101 5.37 -4.12 13.92
CA ARG A 101 6.35 -4.38 14.99
C ARG A 101 7.60 -3.51 14.89
N THR A 102 7.94 -3.07 13.70
CA THR A 102 9.21 -2.38 13.42
C THR A 102 9.04 -0.88 13.41
N LEU A 103 7.93 -0.38 12.88
CA LEU A 103 7.64 1.04 12.76
C LEU A 103 6.44 1.46 13.62
N PRO A 104 6.48 2.65 14.22
CA PRO A 104 5.28 3.29 14.75
C PRO A 104 4.28 3.54 13.63
N VAL A 105 3.11 2.95 13.71
CA VAL A 105 1.98 3.16 12.80
C VAL A 105 0.87 3.87 13.55
N LYS A 106 0.41 5.01 13.06
CA LYS A 106 -0.64 5.79 13.73
C LYS A 106 -2.02 5.20 13.47
N THR A 107 -2.30 4.88 12.22
CA THR A 107 -3.60 4.34 11.81
C THR A 107 -3.42 3.21 10.80
N LEU A 108 -4.08 2.08 11.05
CA LEU A 108 -4.24 0.98 10.12
C LEU A 108 -5.61 1.11 9.45
N LEU A 109 -5.62 1.26 8.12
CA LEU A 109 -6.83 1.33 7.29
C LEU A 109 -7.08 -0.03 6.66
N LEU A 110 -8.27 -0.56 6.87
CA LEU A 110 -8.69 -1.88 6.39
C LEU A 110 -9.95 -1.76 5.53
N PRO A 111 -10.14 -2.66 4.54
CA PRO A 111 -11.40 -2.74 3.79
C PRO A 111 -12.53 -3.27 4.68
N LEU A 112 -13.75 -2.90 4.34
CA LEU A 112 -14.94 -3.59 4.82
C LEU A 112 -15.03 -4.91 4.07
N TRP A 113 -14.69 -6.01 4.75
CA TRP A 113 -14.76 -7.33 4.18
C TRP A 113 -14.99 -8.38 5.28
N GLN A 114 -15.85 -9.35 5.01
CA GLN A 114 -16.05 -10.50 5.89
C GLN A 114 -15.56 -11.76 5.19
N PRO A 115 -14.69 -12.54 5.84
CA PRO A 115 -14.17 -13.75 5.26
C PRO A 115 -15.29 -14.75 5.05
N THR A 116 -15.47 -15.18 3.80
CA THR A 116 -16.39 -16.24 3.42
C THR A 116 -15.70 -17.58 3.18
N ALA A 117 -14.35 -17.59 3.11
CA ALA A 117 -13.54 -18.76 2.83
C ALA A 117 -12.45 -18.97 3.89
N ASP A 118 -12.04 -20.23 4.09
CA ASP A 118 -11.11 -20.65 5.14
C ASP A 118 -9.72 -19.99 5.08
N GLU A 119 -9.25 -19.58 3.90
CA GLU A 119 -7.87 -19.09 3.71
C GLU A 119 -7.61 -17.72 4.36
N THR A 120 -8.63 -16.91 4.55
CA THR A 120 -8.51 -15.54 5.07
C THR A 120 -9.38 -15.29 6.31
N ALA A 121 -10.04 -16.32 6.83
CA ALA A 121 -11.03 -16.23 7.91
C ALA A 121 -10.49 -15.57 9.20
N ASP A 122 -9.20 -15.74 9.50
CA ASP A 122 -8.55 -15.19 10.69
C ASP A 122 -7.93 -13.80 10.48
N TRP A 123 -7.93 -13.29 9.25
CA TRP A 123 -7.24 -12.06 8.88
C TRP A 123 -7.65 -10.83 9.69
N PRO A 124 -8.94 -10.47 9.82
CA PRO A 124 -9.35 -9.28 10.57
C PRO A 124 -8.96 -9.37 12.05
N ARG A 125 -9.13 -10.54 12.65
CA ARG A 125 -8.80 -10.75 14.07
C ARG A 125 -7.29 -10.64 14.29
N HIS A 126 -6.50 -11.26 13.43
CA HIS A 126 -5.05 -11.27 13.55
C HIS A 126 -4.45 -9.87 13.43
N LEU A 127 -4.95 -9.08 12.49
CA LEU A 127 -4.55 -7.68 12.32
C LEU A 127 -5.04 -6.80 13.47
N ALA A 128 -6.26 -7.03 13.98
CA ALA A 128 -6.78 -6.30 15.13
C ALA A 128 -5.93 -6.53 16.39
N GLU A 129 -5.51 -7.78 16.63
CA GLU A 129 -4.60 -8.11 17.74
C GLU A 129 -3.24 -7.43 17.58
N LEU A 130 -2.68 -7.43 16.38
CA LEU A 130 -1.40 -6.80 16.08
C LEU A 130 -1.44 -5.30 16.19
N ALA A 131 -2.48 -4.66 15.67
CA ALA A 131 -2.65 -3.23 15.78
C ALA A 131 -2.87 -2.80 17.23
N ALA A 132 -3.61 -3.58 18.01
CA ALA A 132 -3.77 -3.33 19.45
C ALA A 132 -2.42 -3.43 20.19
N ASP A 133 -1.57 -4.42 19.85
CA ASP A 133 -0.24 -4.58 20.42
C ASP A 133 0.73 -3.46 20.00
N SER A 134 0.60 -2.93 18.79
CA SER A 134 1.41 -1.82 18.26
C SER A 134 0.96 -0.44 18.73
N GLY A 135 -0.27 -0.32 19.24
CA GLY A 135 -0.90 0.96 19.59
C GLY A 135 -1.50 1.71 18.40
N ALA A 136 -1.53 1.11 17.21
CA ALA A 136 -2.16 1.70 16.03
C ALA A 136 -3.69 1.77 16.19
N LYS A 137 -4.29 2.88 15.74
CA LYS A 137 -5.75 2.97 15.60
C LYS A 137 -6.17 2.14 14.39
N ILE A 138 -7.17 1.28 14.54
CA ILE A 138 -7.75 0.53 13.44
C ILE A 138 -9.00 1.23 12.95
N LEU A 139 -9.12 1.40 11.63
CA LEU A 139 -10.31 1.93 10.97
C LEU A 139 -10.67 1.03 9.79
N THR A 140 -11.94 0.67 9.69
CA THR A 140 -12.52 0.22 8.43
C THR A 140 -12.83 1.47 7.62
N ALA A 141 -12.22 1.59 6.44
CA ALA A 141 -12.33 2.78 5.62
C ALA A 141 -13.57 2.69 4.71
N GLU A 142 -14.31 3.78 4.62
CA GLU A 142 -15.54 3.86 3.81
C GLU A 142 -15.32 4.77 2.58
N ALA A 143 -16.04 4.46 1.49
CA ALA A 143 -15.99 5.27 0.29
C ALA A 143 -16.37 6.74 0.58
N GLY A 144 -15.58 7.68 0.07
CA GLY A 144 -15.76 9.11 0.27
C GLY A 144 -15.00 9.68 1.47
N GLU A 145 -14.46 8.86 2.37
CA GLU A 145 -13.60 9.36 3.45
C GLU A 145 -12.28 9.92 2.91
N GLU A 146 -11.76 10.93 3.60
CA GLU A 146 -10.50 11.60 3.27
C GLU A 146 -9.57 11.60 4.47
N PHE A 147 -8.31 11.25 4.24
CA PHE A 147 -7.26 11.16 5.25
C PHE A 147 -6.13 12.12 4.88
N PRO A 148 -5.81 13.12 5.71
CA PRO A 148 -4.73 14.08 5.41
C PRO A 148 -3.37 13.39 5.47
N LEU A 149 -2.49 13.68 4.50
CA LEU A 149 -1.10 13.23 4.46
C LEU A 149 -0.21 14.40 4.04
N GLY A 150 0.51 15.00 5.00
CA GLY A 150 1.20 16.28 4.76
C GLY A 150 0.23 17.36 4.28
N SER A 151 0.58 18.06 3.20
CA SER A 151 -0.30 19.04 2.52
C SER A 151 -1.28 18.41 1.52
N GLY A 152 -1.17 17.09 1.32
CA GLY A 152 -2.07 16.30 0.46
C GLY A 152 -3.14 15.55 1.26
N LYS A 153 -3.90 14.73 0.56
CA LYS A 153 -4.92 13.87 1.14
C LYS A 153 -5.08 12.56 0.37
N LEU A 154 -5.36 11.49 1.09
CA LEU A 154 -5.75 10.20 0.57
C LEU A 154 -7.28 10.10 0.64
N GLN A 155 -7.95 9.96 -0.48
CA GLN A 155 -9.38 9.72 -0.56
C GLN A 155 -9.64 8.24 -0.81
N ILE A 156 -10.61 7.68 -0.09
CA ILE A 156 -11.12 6.32 -0.34
C ILE A 156 -12.19 6.40 -1.43
N LEU A 157 -11.92 5.77 -2.56
CA LEU A 157 -12.89 5.67 -3.66
C LEU A 157 -13.83 4.49 -3.49
N GLN A 158 -13.29 3.36 -2.95
CA GLN A 158 -14.05 2.18 -2.55
C GLN A 158 -13.48 1.66 -1.23
N GLY A 159 -14.36 1.41 -0.27
CA GLY A 159 -14.04 0.93 1.09
C GLY A 159 -14.12 -0.59 1.26
N GLY A 160 -14.16 -1.35 0.16
CA GLY A 160 -14.47 -2.77 0.19
C GLY A 160 -15.98 -3.06 0.19
N SER A 161 -16.35 -4.32 0.35
CA SER A 161 -17.74 -4.76 0.45
C SER A 161 -17.84 -6.10 1.18
N GLU A 162 -18.84 -6.23 2.06
CA GLU A 162 -19.15 -7.53 2.68
C GLU A 162 -19.67 -8.55 1.67
N ASP A 163 -20.28 -8.06 0.58
CA ASP A 163 -20.87 -8.86 -0.49
C ASP A 163 -19.97 -8.91 -1.74
N ALA A 164 -18.65 -8.67 -1.60
CA ALA A 164 -17.74 -8.74 -2.73
C ALA A 164 -17.73 -10.15 -3.34
N ASP A 165 -17.85 -10.23 -4.67
CA ASP A 165 -17.86 -11.50 -5.40
C ASP A 165 -16.53 -12.25 -5.31
N SER A 166 -15.45 -11.50 -5.09
CA SER A 166 -14.10 -12.02 -4.88
C SER A 166 -13.35 -11.23 -3.80
N VAL A 167 -12.28 -11.82 -3.26
CA VAL A 167 -11.38 -11.15 -2.31
C VAL A 167 -10.73 -9.93 -2.97
N ASN A 168 -10.39 -10.01 -4.26
CA ASN A 168 -9.84 -8.89 -5.04
C ASN A 168 -10.81 -7.71 -5.09
N ASP A 169 -12.10 -7.97 -5.28
CA ASP A 169 -13.14 -6.94 -5.38
C ASP A 169 -13.45 -6.26 -4.04
N ALA A 170 -12.95 -6.79 -2.94
CA ALA A 170 -12.95 -6.14 -1.65
C ALA A 170 -11.82 -5.10 -1.48
N SER A 171 -10.98 -4.90 -2.50
CA SER A 171 -9.85 -3.96 -2.44
C SER A 171 -10.27 -2.54 -2.07
N LEU A 172 -9.57 -1.94 -1.10
CA LEU A 172 -9.60 -0.50 -0.90
C LEU A 172 -9.02 0.17 -2.16
N CYS A 173 -9.81 0.99 -2.82
CA CYS A 173 -9.34 1.82 -3.93
C CYS A 173 -9.10 3.23 -3.42
N THR A 174 -7.91 3.76 -3.66
CA THR A 174 -7.47 5.04 -3.09
C THR A 174 -7.01 6.02 -4.16
N LEU A 175 -7.28 7.30 -3.93
CA LEU A 175 -6.76 8.40 -4.74
C LEU A 175 -6.06 9.40 -3.83
N PHE A 176 -4.75 9.47 -3.91
CA PHE A 176 -3.96 10.50 -3.25
C PHE A 176 -3.90 11.76 -4.13
N THR A 177 -4.03 12.93 -3.52
CA THR A 177 -3.94 14.23 -4.21
C THR A 177 -3.08 15.21 -3.43
N ALA A 178 -2.14 15.89 -4.12
CA ALA A 178 -1.34 16.97 -3.57
C ALA A 178 -1.09 18.01 -4.68
N GLY A 179 -1.71 19.18 -4.58
CA GLY A 179 -1.74 20.14 -5.68
C GLY A 179 -2.34 19.51 -6.94
N ASP A 180 -1.59 19.54 -8.03
CA ASP A 180 -2.00 18.93 -9.31
C ASP A 180 -1.61 17.45 -9.44
N PHE A 181 -0.78 16.94 -8.53
CA PHE A 181 -0.35 15.54 -8.55
C PHE A 181 -1.47 14.62 -8.00
N ARG A 182 -1.70 13.53 -8.72
CA ARG A 182 -2.73 12.53 -8.39
C ARG A 182 -2.18 11.13 -8.56
N PHE A 183 -2.22 10.34 -7.50
CA PHE A 183 -1.83 8.94 -7.53
C PHE A 183 -3.04 8.06 -7.23
N LEU A 184 -3.35 7.16 -8.16
CA LEU A 184 -4.44 6.19 -8.06
C LEU A 184 -3.89 4.79 -7.81
N ASP A 185 -4.44 4.11 -6.81
CA ASP A 185 -4.20 2.71 -6.50
C ASP A 185 -5.54 2.01 -6.28
N THR A 186 -5.75 0.88 -6.95
CA THR A 186 -6.98 0.10 -6.89
C THR A 186 -6.79 -1.27 -6.26
N GLY A 187 -5.59 -1.53 -5.68
CA GLY A 187 -5.25 -2.89 -5.23
C GLY A 187 -5.41 -3.88 -6.38
N ASP A 188 -6.14 -4.95 -6.13
CA ASP A 188 -6.44 -5.99 -7.12
C ASP A 188 -7.89 -5.97 -7.62
N ALA A 189 -8.59 -4.86 -7.41
CA ALA A 189 -9.95 -4.68 -7.90
C ALA A 189 -10.07 -5.02 -9.39
N GLU A 190 -11.09 -5.81 -9.75
CA GLU A 190 -11.30 -6.30 -11.10
C GLU A 190 -12.30 -5.42 -11.89
N ALA A 191 -12.57 -5.79 -13.12
CA ALA A 191 -13.30 -4.96 -14.08
C ALA A 191 -14.69 -4.48 -13.60
N ASP A 192 -15.38 -5.25 -12.77
CA ASP A 192 -16.70 -4.87 -12.24
C ASP A 192 -16.57 -3.73 -11.21
N VAL A 193 -15.54 -3.75 -10.38
CA VAL A 193 -15.20 -2.62 -9.47
C VAL A 193 -14.80 -1.41 -10.29
N GLU A 194 -13.91 -1.58 -11.27
CA GLU A 194 -13.50 -0.51 -12.16
C GLU A 194 -14.68 0.18 -12.85
N GLN A 195 -15.65 -0.60 -13.32
CA GLN A 195 -16.86 -0.04 -13.93
C GLN A 195 -17.67 0.78 -12.91
N ARG A 196 -17.82 0.30 -11.66
CA ARG A 196 -18.48 1.08 -10.59
C ARG A 196 -17.76 2.36 -10.28
N LEU A 197 -16.41 2.35 -10.26
CA LEU A 197 -15.60 3.55 -10.08
C LEU A 197 -15.82 4.55 -11.23
N VAL A 198 -15.86 4.08 -12.48
CA VAL A 198 -16.14 4.92 -13.65
C VAL A 198 -17.52 5.53 -13.57
N ASP A 199 -18.54 4.73 -13.25
CA ASP A 199 -19.93 5.20 -13.14
C ASP A 199 -20.09 6.25 -12.02
N THR A 200 -19.33 6.11 -10.92
CA THR A 200 -19.42 6.99 -9.75
C THR A 200 -18.61 8.26 -9.94
N TYR A 201 -17.38 8.14 -10.39
CA TYR A 201 -16.40 9.25 -10.38
C TYR A 201 -16.10 9.80 -11.77
N GLY A 202 -16.29 9.03 -12.85
CA GLY A 202 -16.06 9.44 -14.22
C GLY A 202 -14.69 10.11 -14.42
N PRO A 203 -14.66 11.31 -15.05
CA PRO A 203 -13.40 12.01 -15.33
C PRO A 203 -12.59 12.42 -14.10
N THR A 204 -13.20 12.41 -12.90
CA THR A 204 -12.48 12.76 -11.67
C THR A 204 -11.51 11.64 -11.23
N LEU A 205 -11.54 10.48 -11.89
CA LEU A 205 -10.55 9.42 -11.72
C LEU A 205 -9.18 9.74 -12.33
N HIS A 206 -9.08 10.82 -13.13
CA HIS A 206 -7.81 11.21 -13.75
C HIS A 206 -6.66 11.15 -12.75
N ALA A 207 -5.55 10.51 -13.14
CA ALA A 207 -4.36 10.35 -12.32
C ALA A 207 -3.09 10.74 -13.08
N THR A 208 -2.14 11.38 -12.40
CA THR A 208 -0.78 11.58 -12.89
C THR A 208 -0.03 10.25 -12.94
N LEU A 209 -0.14 9.49 -11.86
CA LEU A 209 0.44 8.16 -11.73
C LEU A 209 -0.66 7.16 -11.35
N PHE A 210 -0.71 6.04 -12.04
CA PHE A 210 -1.58 4.92 -11.72
C PHE A 210 -0.73 3.68 -11.43
N LYS A 211 -0.96 3.01 -10.31
CA LYS A 211 -0.44 1.66 -10.08
C LYS A 211 -1.40 0.70 -10.76
N ALA A 212 -0.91 -0.04 -11.75
CA ALA A 212 -1.72 -1.00 -12.48
C ALA A 212 -2.43 -1.98 -11.54
N GLY A 213 -3.73 -2.10 -11.66
CA GLY A 213 -4.53 -3.00 -10.85
C GLY A 213 -4.12 -4.44 -11.04
N HIS A 214 -4.14 -5.23 -9.96
CA HIS A 214 -3.89 -6.67 -9.95
C HIS A 214 -2.61 -7.04 -10.71
N HIS A 215 -1.49 -6.37 -10.37
CA HIS A 215 -0.15 -6.56 -10.94
C HIS A 215 -0.07 -6.47 -12.48
N GLY A 216 -1.05 -5.81 -13.10
CA GLY A 216 -1.19 -5.74 -14.56
C GLY A 216 -2.01 -6.87 -15.18
N SER A 217 -2.74 -7.66 -14.37
CA SER A 217 -3.60 -8.74 -14.84
C SER A 217 -4.62 -8.28 -15.88
N TYR A 218 -4.99 -9.18 -16.77
CA TYR A 218 -6.04 -8.96 -17.76
C TYR A 218 -7.46 -8.90 -17.16
N THR A 219 -7.65 -9.30 -15.89
CA THR A 219 -8.94 -9.19 -15.19
C THR A 219 -9.21 -7.75 -14.73
N SER A 220 -8.17 -6.92 -14.71
CA SER A 220 -8.18 -5.51 -14.32
C SER A 220 -7.66 -4.63 -15.45
N ASN A 221 -7.61 -3.32 -15.23
CA ASN A 221 -7.10 -2.34 -16.19
C ASN A 221 -7.95 -2.26 -17.46
N SER A 222 -9.27 -2.38 -17.33
CA SER A 222 -10.20 -2.38 -18.45
C SER A 222 -10.08 -1.10 -19.30
N LEU A 223 -10.35 -1.22 -20.60
CA LEU A 223 -10.24 -0.07 -21.51
C LEU A 223 -11.11 1.11 -21.06
N THR A 224 -12.31 0.85 -20.58
CA THR A 224 -13.22 1.89 -20.08
C THR A 224 -12.62 2.63 -18.88
N PHE A 225 -12.05 1.89 -17.94
CA PHE A 225 -11.39 2.44 -16.77
C PHE A 225 -10.16 3.26 -17.17
N MET A 226 -9.28 2.72 -18.01
CA MET A 226 -8.10 3.43 -18.50
C MET A 226 -8.43 4.71 -19.28
N GLN A 227 -9.54 4.73 -20.01
CA GLN A 227 -10.04 5.93 -20.68
C GLN A 227 -10.57 6.99 -19.70
N ALA A 228 -11.09 6.61 -18.56
CA ALA A 228 -11.50 7.53 -17.49
C ALA A 228 -10.29 8.07 -16.71
N VAL A 229 -9.37 7.18 -16.31
CA VAL A 229 -8.17 7.52 -15.53
C VAL A 229 -7.17 8.34 -16.34
N ARG A 230 -6.93 8.00 -17.60
CA ARG A 230 -5.98 8.66 -18.51
C ARG A 230 -4.64 8.98 -17.82
N PRO A 231 -3.95 7.99 -17.26
CA PRO A 231 -2.74 8.25 -16.49
C PRO A 231 -1.61 8.78 -17.38
N GLU A 232 -0.79 9.68 -16.84
CA GLU A 232 0.43 10.15 -17.51
C GLU A 232 1.55 9.10 -17.42
N ALA A 233 1.56 8.34 -16.32
CA ALA A 233 2.45 7.21 -16.10
C ALA A 233 1.71 6.06 -15.40
N VAL A 234 2.16 4.83 -15.69
CA VAL A 234 1.67 3.61 -15.04
C VAL A 234 2.85 2.88 -14.44
N ALA A 235 2.74 2.53 -13.16
CA ALA A 235 3.65 1.62 -12.49
C ALA A 235 3.05 0.21 -12.44
N VAL A 236 3.83 -0.81 -12.74
CA VAL A 236 3.42 -2.21 -12.66
C VAL A 236 4.31 -2.89 -11.64
N SER A 237 3.71 -3.42 -10.57
CA SER A 237 4.38 -4.19 -9.54
C SER A 237 4.11 -5.67 -9.82
N CYS A 238 5.09 -6.38 -10.36
CA CYS A 238 4.98 -7.80 -10.65
C CYS A 238 6.34 -8.49 -10.56
N GLY A 239 6.36 -9.76 -10.18
CA GLY A 239 7.57 -10.56 -10.08
C GLY A 239 8.12 -10.94 -11.47
N LEU A 240 9.44 -10.90 -11.62
CA LEU A 240 10.09 -11.47 -12.81
C LEU A 240 9.82 -12.97 -12.87
N HIS A 241 9.40 -13.46 -14.03
CA HIS A 241 9.10 -14.88 -14.25
C HIS A 241 7.96 -15.42 -13.36
N ASN A 242 6.95 -14.56 -13.04
CA ASN A 242 5.76 -15.02 -12.33
C ASN A 242 4.99 -16.07 -13.17
N ASP A 243 4.22 -16.93 -12.47
CA ASP A 243 3.44 -18.00 -13.11
C ASP A 243 2.11 -17.49 -13.69
N TYR A 244 1.76 -16.22 -13.50
CA TYR A 244 0.48 -15.62 -13.89
C TYR A 244 0.50 -15.04 -15.32
N GLY A 245 1.68 -14.76 -15.87
CA GLY A 245 1.84 -14.21 -17.22
C GLY A 245 1.63 -12.69 -17.31
N HIS A 246 1.84 -12.01 -16.20
CA HIS A 246 1.82 -10.54 -16.11
C HIS A 246 3.09 -9.93 -16.67
#